data_bc940948e0f8acdf5824aa1320e47d7f
#
_entry.id   bc940948e0f8acdf5824aa1320e47d7f
#
_cell.length_a   1.000
_cell.length_b   1.000
_cell.length_c   1.000
_cell.angle_alpha   90.00
_cell.angle_beta   90.00
_cell.angle_gamma   90.00
#
_symmetry.space_group_name_H-M   'P 1'
#
loop_
_entity.id
_entity.type
_entity.pdbx_description
1 polymer ?
#
loop_
_entity_poly.entity_id
_entity_poly.type
_entity_poly.pdbx_seq_one_letter_code
_entity_poly.pdbx_strand_id
1 'polypeptide(L)'
;MKRFISVLALALVPMLLSAQFRNGTGYGDLDDSETVAAVKAHVRSLSAAHLEGRKAGSEGEKEAAEYVEQMFREYGVDLLTPAGGELFGVMKDGRDTLTSRNVIGYVEGYDKTLRNDYIVVAARLDNIGTMTMTVDGKPVERVFYGANGNASGLAMLVELARMVRTNSMMFRRTVLFAALGASNETFAGAWYFLNRSFPETDRIDAMVNLDMLGTGYNGFYAYTGSNVDMNAVVNTLSGELQPIHPELVTG
;
A
#
# COMPACT_ATOMS: atom_id res chain seq x y z
N MET A 1 -34.32 -44.98 -5.58
CA MET A 1 -34.28 -43.78 -6.47
C MET A 1 -34.12 -42.44 -5.74
N LYS A 2 -34.68 -42.24 -4.55
CA LYS A 2 -34.58 -40.93 -3.82
C LYS A 2 -33.18 -40.51 -3.33
N ARG A 3 -32.26 -41.44 -3.09
CA ARG A 3 -30.90 -41.14 -2.61
C ARG A 3 -29.90 -40.68 -3.69
N PHE A 4 -30.15 -41.05 -4.96
CA PHE A 4 -29.29 -40.62 -6.08
C PHE A 4 -29.54 -39.16 -6.50
N ILE A 5 -30.73 -38.66 -6.32
CA ILE A 5 -31.08 -37.27 -6.69
C ILE A 5 -30.43 -36.26 -5.72
N SER A 6 -30.30 -36.61 -4.43
CA SER A 6 -29.67 -35.73 -3.43
C SER A 6 -28.15 -35.60 -3.63
N VAL A 7 -27.46 -36.65 -4.10
CA VAL A 7 -26.04 -36.58 -4.38
C VAL A 7 -25.74 -35.80 -5.66
N LEU A 8 -26.62 -35.87 -6.66
CA LEU A 8 -26.47 -35.11 -7.90
C LEU A 8 -26.71 -33.60 -7.67
N ALA A 9 -27.65 -33.25 -6.79
CA ALA A 9 -27.91 -31.85 -6.44
C ALA A 9 -26.72 -31.22 -5.66
N LEU A 10 -26.07 -32.00 -4.78
CA LEU A 10 -24.90 -31.52 -4.02
C LEU A 10 -23.64 -31.37 -4.90
N ALA A 11 -23.51 -32.16 -5.96
CA ALA A 11 -22.39 -32.05 -6.91
C ALA A 11 -22.54 -30.90 -7.91
N LEU A 12 -23.77 -30.44 -8.16
CA LEU A 12 -24.03 -29.32 -9.08
C LEU A 12 -23.85 -27.94 -8.41
N VAL A 13 -23.98 -27.83 -7.09
CA VAL A 13 -23.82 -26.58 -6.36
C VAL A 13 -22.42 -25.96 -6.53
N PRO A 14 -21.30 -26.70 -6.39
CA PRO A 14 -19.98 -26.11 -6.63
C PRO A 14 -19.71 -25.79 -8.10
N MET A 15 -20.35 -26.49 -9.06
CA MET A 15 -20.22 -26.14 -10.48
C MET A 15 -21.00 -24.86 -10.83
N LEU A 16 -22.12 -24.60 -10.20
CA LEU A 16 -22.87 -23.34 -10.40
C LEU A 16 -22.18 -22.15 -9.73
N LEU A 17 -21.55 -22.35 -8.55
CA LEU A 17 -20.71 -21.32 -7.93
C LEU A 17 -19.48 -20.99 -8.79
N SER A 18 -18.81 -21.99 -9.33
CA SER A 18 -17.65 -21.75 -10.22
C SER A 18 -18.05 -21.11 -11.56
N ALA A 19 -19.28 -21.33 -12.04
CA ALA A 19 -19.81 -20.68 -13.24
C ALA A 19 -20.17 -19.20 -12.99
N GLN A 20 -20.62 -18.85 -11.79
CA GLN A 20 -20.88 -17.44 -11.42
C GLN A 20 -19.59 -16.62 -11.30
N PHE A 21 -18.49 -17.23 -10.89
CA PHE A 21 -17.15 -16.58 -10.87
C PHE A 21 -16.50 -16.49 -12.26
N ARG A 22 -17.00 -17.18 -13.27
CA ARG A 22 -16.44 -17.23 -14.63
C ARG A 22 -17.14 -16.34 -15.65
N ASN A 23 -18.34 -15.85 -15.37
CA ASN A 23 -19.00 -14.88 -16.21
C ASN A 23 -18.52 -13.48 -15.85
N GLY A 24 -17.29 -13.26 -16.24
CA GLY A 24 -16.53 -12.08 -15.96
C GLY A 24 -17.23 -10.83 -16.34
N THR A 25 -17.47 -10.23 -15.41
CA THR A 25 -17.78 -8.89 -15.14
C THR A 25 -16.63 -8.06 -15.67
N GLY A 26 -16.98 -7.15 -16.53
CA GLY A 26 -16.05 -6.12 -16.95
C GLY A 26 -15.70 -5.20 -15.77
N TYR A 27 -14.79 -4.29 -15.98
CA TYR A 27 -14.31 -3.30 -15.00
C TYR A 27 -15.43 -2.59 -14.20
N GLY A 28 -16.63 -2.45 -14.74
CA GLY A 28 -17.77 -1.83 -14.08
C GLY A 28 -18.16 -2.47 -12.75
N ASP A 29 -18.08 -3.78 -12.66
CA ASP A 29 -18.47 -4.49 -11.43
C ASP A 29 -17.38 -4.42 -10.32
N LEU A 30 -16.14 -4.13 -10.69
CA LEU A 30 -15.06 -3.86 -9.74
C LEU A 30 -15.20 -2.46 -9.13
N ASP A 31 -15.73 -1.50 -9.88
CA ASP A 31 -15.90 -0.11 -9.40
C ASP A 31 -16.87 0.01 -8.22
N ASP A 32 -17.78 -0.94 -8.05
CA ASP A 32 -18.75 -0.99 -6.96
C ASP A 32 -18.31 -1.91 -5.81
N SER A 33 -17.10 -2.50 -5.87
CA SER A 33 -16.60 -3.35 -4.80
C SER A 33 -16.30 -2.55 -3.53
N GLU A 34 -16.49 -3.19 -2.36
CA GLU A 34 -16.16 -2.58 -1.05
C GLU A 34 -14.70 -2.12 -0.99
N THR A 35 -13.79 -2.91 -1.56
CA THR A 35 -12.36 -2.58 -1.60
C THR A 35 -12.09 -1.31 -2.41
N VAL A 36 -12.70 -1.18 -3.59
CA VAL A 36 -12.55 0.03 -4.43
C VAL A 36 -13.17 1.24 -3.73
N ALA A 37 -14.33 1.08 -3.08
CA ALA A 37 -14.96 2.14 -2.31
C ALA A 37 -14.06 2.59 -1.13
N ALA A 38 -13.45 1.65 -0.42
CA ALA A 38 -12.51 1.92 0.67
C ALA A 38 -11.25 2.63 0.18
N VAL A 39 -10.61 2.14 -0.89
CA VAL A 39 -9.46 2.81 -1.52
C VAL A 39 -9.79 4.24 -1.92
N LYS A 40 -10.95 4.47 -2.58
CA LYS A 40 -11.42 5.82 -2.93
C LYS A 40 -11.60 6.71 -1.70
N ALA A 41 -12.11 6.17 -0.58
CA ALA A 41 -12.26 6.90 0.68
C ALA A 41 -10.91 7.25 1.30
N HIS A 42 -9.99 6.30 1.37
CA HIS A 42 -8.62 6.54 1.87
C HIS A 42 -7.89 7.60 1.04
N VAL A 43 -7.96 7.53 -0.31
CA VAL A 43 -7.36 8.55 -1.18
C VAL A 43 -7.94 9.93 -0.89
N ARG A 44 -9.28 10.06 -0.72
CA ARG A 44 -9.92 11.34 -0.39
C ARG A 44 -9.44 11.89 0.94
N SER A 45 -9.37 11.06 1.98
CA SER A 45 -8.88 11.46 3.30
C SER A 45 -7.43 11.89 3.24
N LEU A 46 -6.56 11.09 2.62
CA LEU A 46 -5.12 11.35 2.53
C LEU A 46 -4.74 12.47 1.56
N SER A 47 -5.62 12.93 0.69
CA SER A 47 -5.42 14.08 -0.19
C SER A 47 -6.32 15.28 0.15
N ALA A 48 -6.90 15.29 1.34
CA ALA A 48 -7.78 16.36 1.78
C ALA A 48 -7.04 17.69 1.92
N ALA A 49 -7.75 18.79 1.71
CA ALA A 49 -7.16 20.14 1.64
C ALA A 49 -6.46 20.57 2.95
N HIS A 50 -6.96 20.15 4.10
CA HIS A 50 -6.39 20.49 5.41
C HIS A 50 -5.01 19.85 5.65
N LEU A 51 -4.68 18.76 4.93
CA LEU A 51 -3.35 18.15 5.01
C LEU A 51 -2.29 18.92 4.22
N GLU A 52 -2.66 19.97 3.49
CA GLU A 52 -1.77 20.86 2.75
C GLU A 52 -0.69 20.15 1.91
N GLY A 53 -1.03 18.94 1.42
CA GLY A 53 -0.15 18.12 0.61
C GLY A 53 0.93 17.37 1.40
N ARG A 54 0.77 17.19 2.69
CA ARG A 54 1.58 16.29 3.55
C ARG A 54 3.09 16.47 3.42
N LYS A 55 3.57 17.71 3.39
CA LYS A 55 5.02 17.96 3.31
C LYS A 55 5.72 17.37 4.53
N ALA A 56 6.88 16.74 4.30
CA ALA A 56 7.69 16.20 5.38
C ALA A 56 7.92 17.23 6.51
N GLY A 57 7.66 16.83 7.76
CA GLY A 57 7.74 17.66 8.95
C GLY A 57 6.56 18.63 9.17
N SER A 58 5.54 18.61 8.31
CA SER A 58 4.33 19.44 8.48
C SER A 58 3.28 18.78 9.38
N GLU A 59 2.31 19.55 9.84
CA GLU A 59 1.14 19.03 10.56
C GLU A 59 0.34 18.08 9.65
N GLY A 60 0.24 18.38 8.34
CA GLY A 60 -0.44 17.51 7.38
C GLY A 60 0.22 16.13 7.22
N GLU A 61 1.55 16.02 7.32
CA GLU A 61 2.21 14.71 7.39
C GLU A 61 1.86 13.98 8.69
N LYS A 62 1.84 14.70 9.82
CA LYS A 62 1.49 14.12 11.12
C LYS A 62 0.06 13.59 11.13
N GLU A 63 -0.91 14.38 10.69
CA GLU A 63 -2.31 13.97 10.61
C GLU A 63 -2.51 12.78 9.65
N ALA A 64 -1.76 12.72 8.54
CA ALA A 64 -1.77 11.57 7.63
C ALA A 64 -1.20 10.31 8.30
N ALA A 65 -0.16 10.45 9.10
CA ALA A 65 0.41 9.34 9.88
C ALA A 65 -0.58 8.82 10.93
N GLU A 66 -1.23 9.73 11.66
CA GLU A 66 -2.28 9.41 12.64
C GLU A 66 -3.45 8.69 11.97
N TYR A 67 -3.84 9.12 10.76
CA TYR A 67 -4.86 8.44 9.97
C TYR A 67 -4.46 6.99 9.63
N VAL A 68 -3.25 6.77 9.12
CA VAL A 68 -2.76 5.42 8.78
C VAL A 68 -2.72 4.55 10.04
N GLU A 69 -2.22 5.08 11.15
CA GLU A 69 -2.18 4.37 12.44
C GLU A 69 -3.58 4.00 12.91
N GLN A 70 -4.55 4.91 12.81
CA GLN A 70 -5.94 4.66 13.15
C GLN A 70 -6.51 3.51 12.32
N MET A 71 -6.30 3.53 10.99
CA MET A 71 -6.77 2.46 10.12
C MET A 71 -6.14 1.10 10.47
N PHE A 72 -4.84 1.06 10.77
CA PHE A 72 -4.21 -0.17 11.22
C PHE A 72 -4.85 -0.70 12.51
N ARG A 73 -5.12 0.16 13.49
CA ARG A 73 -5.80 -0.23 14.73
C ARG A 73 -7.23 -0.73 14.49
N GLU A 74 -8.00 -0.04 13.65
CA GLU A 74 -9.38 -0.42 13.31
C GLU A 74 -9.44 -1.78 12.62
N TYR A 75 -8.46 -2.09 11.79
CA TYR A 75 -8.36 -3.37 11.10
C TYR A 75 -7.70 -4.48 11.95
N GLY A 76 -7.27 -4.17 13.17
CA GLY A 76 -6.61 -5.12 14.06
C GLY A 76 -5.20 -5.50 13.62
N VAL A 77 -4.53 -4.62 12.89
CA VAL A 77 -3.11 -4.73 12.54
C VAL A 77 -2.30 -4.23 13.73
N ASP A 78 -1.33 -5.00 14.17
CA ASP A 78 -0.46 -4.64 15.28
C ASP A 78 0.53 -3.55 14.86
N LEU A 79 0.86 -2.64 15.78
CA LEU A 79 1.81 -1.56 15.51
C LEU A 79 3.20 -1.91 16.03
N LEU A 80 4.20 -1.75 15.17
CA LEU A 80 5.62 -1.82 15.53
C LEU A 80 6.12 -0.46 16.07
N THR A 81 5.58 0.64 15.54
CA THR A 81 5.94 2.00 15.94
C THR A 81 5.10 2.50 17.13
N PRO A 82 5.62 3.45 17.93
CA PRO A 82 4.83 4.10 18.99
C PRO A 82 3.65 4.91 18.42
N ALA A 83 2.73 5.31 19.28
CA ALA A 83 1.61 6.17 18.92
C ALA A 83 2.08 7.48 18.28
N GLY A 84 1.47 7.86 17.16
CA GLY A 84 1.86 9.01 16.36
C GLY A 84 3.04 8.76 15.42
N GLY A 85 3.48 7.50 15.29
CA GLY A 85 4.60 7.08 14.46
C GLY A 85 5.96 7.22 15.16
N GLU A 86 6.98 6.61 14.57
CA GLU A 86 8.37 6.73 15.01
C GLU A 86 9.02 7.98 14.42
N LEU A 87 9.41 8.91 15.29
CA LEU A 87 9.97 10.20 14.90
C LEU A 87 11.47 10.09 14.58
N PHE A 88 11.89 10.78 13.53
CA PHE A 88 13.32 10.91 13.18
C PHE A 88 13.63 12.30 12.63
N GLY A 89 14.87 12.75 12.87
CA GLY A 89 15.36 14.02 12.35
C GLY A 89 15.96 13.88 10.96
N VAL A 90 15.64 14.82 10.07
CA VAL A 90 16.23 14.93 8.73
C VAL A 90 16.97 16.27 8.64
N MET A 91 18.25 16.23 8.31
CA MET A 91 19.04 17.43 8.10
C MET A 91 18.75 18.00 6.72
N LYS A 92 18.26 19.23 6.70
CA LYS A 92 18.03 19.98 5.48
C LYS A 92 19.11 21.04 5.30
N ASP A 93 19.74 21.07 4.13
CA ASP A 93 20.74 22.09 3.73
C ASP A 93 21.88 22.30 4.74
N GLY A 94 22.17 21.27 5.57
CA GLY A 94 23.27 21.29 6.54
C GLY A 94 23.08 22.23 7.75
N ARG A 95 21.89 22.83 7.91
CA ARG A 95 21.61 23.79 9.00
C ARG A 95 20.28 23.53 9.71
N ASP A 96 19.22 23.24 8.97
CA ASP A 96 17.91 23.05 9.52
C ASP A 96 17.60 21.56 9.64
N THR A 97 16.98 21.19 10.76
CA THR A 97 16.50 19.81 10.97
C THR A 97 14.98 19.82 10.97
N LEU A 98 14.37 19.09 10.06
CA LEU A 98 12.95 18.78 10.14
C LEU A 98 12.74 17.46 10.87
N THR A 99 11.57 17.29 11.51
CA THR A 99 11.20 16.04 12.14
C THR A 99 10.10 15.40 11.32
N SER A 100 10.36 14.21 10.78
CA SER A 100 9.40 13.38 10.08
C SER A 100 9.14 12.08 10.85
N ARG A 101 8.34 11.17 10.30
CA ARG A 101 7.91 9.96 10.98
C ARG A 101 7.63 8.81 10.04
N ASN A 102 7.81 7.59 10.55
CA ASN A 102 7.35 6.36 9.92
C ASN A 102 6.19 5.77 10.74
N VAL A 103 5.22 5.16 10.08
CA VAL A 103 4.20 4.33 10.73
C VAL A 103 4.33 2.92 10.19
N ILE A 104 4.58 1.96 11.09
CA ILE A 104 4.81 0.58 10.72
C ILE A 104 3.85 -0.31 11.50
N GLY A 105 2.99 -1.02 10.76
CA GLY A 105 2.15 -2.08 11.27
C GLY A 105 2.64 -3.44 10.82
N TYR A 106 2.15 -4.51 11.46
CA TYR A 106 2.46 -5.87 11.05
C TYR A 106 1.30 -6.84 11.30
N VAL A 107 1.29 -7.91 10.53
CA VAL A 107 0.46 -9.09 10.76
C VAL A 107 1.39 -10.28 10.87
N GLU A 108 1.40 -10.93 12.05
CA GLU A 108 2.28 -12.07 12.32
C GLU A 108 1.90 -13.26 11.43
N GLY A 109 2.91 -13.91 10.85
CA GLY A 109 2.75 -15.13 10.06
C GLY A 109 2.38 -16.34 10.95
N TYR A 110 1.55 -17.24 10.42
CA TYR A 110 1.10 -18.41 11.19
C TYR A 110 2.17 -19.52 11.33
N ASP A 111 3.16 -19.55 10.47
CA ASP A 111 4.17 -20.60 10.43
C ASP A 111 5.29 -20.35 11.44
N LYS A 112 5.43 -21.21 12.42
CA LYS A 112 6.41 -21.08 13.50
C LYS A 112 7.86 -21.00 13.02
N THR A 113 8.17 -21.51 11.85
CA THR A 113 9.53 -21.51 11.27
C THR A 113 9.78 -20.25 10.44
N LEU A 114 8.76 -19.77 9.69
CA LEU A 114 8.90 -18.69 8.73
C LEU A 114 8.36 -17.34 9.22
N ARG A 115 7.64 -17.29 10.36
CA ARG A 115 7.06 -16.03 10.86
C ARG A 115 8.08 -14.95 11.22
N ASN A 116 9.34 -15.35 11.42
CA ASN A 116 10.44 -14.42 11.64
C ASN A 116 11.17 -14.01 10.35
N ASP A 117 10.69 -14.44 9.20
CA ASP A 117 11.10 -13.94 7.89
C ASP A 117 9.99 -13.02 7.38
N TYR A 118 10.36 -11.91 6.77
CA TYR A 118 9.47 -10.78 6.58
C TYR A 118 9.22 -10.48 5.11
N ILE A 119 7.98 -10.12 4.82
CA ILE A 119 7.61 -9.44 3.57
C ILE A 119 7.26 -8.00 3.93
N VAL A 120 7.87 -7.04 3.29
CA VAL A 120 7.60 -5.61 3.53
C VAL A 120 6.75 -5.06 2.40
N VAL A 121 5.63 -4.45 2.73
CA VAL A 121 4.85 -3.61 1.83
C VAL A 121 5.03 -2.16 2.28
N ALA A 122 5.51 -1.30 1.41
CA ALA A 122 5.82 0.08 1.76
C ALA A 122 5.11 1.08 0.84
N ALA A 123 4.86 2.27 1.37
CA ALA A 123 4.38 3.42 0.61
C ALA A 123 4.92 4.71 1.21
N ARG A 124 5.12 5.75 0.37
CA ARG A 124 5.51 7.08 0.86
C ARG A 124 4.37 7.74 1.62
N LEU A 125 4.65 8.28 2.80
CA LEU A 125 3.71 9.03 3.63
C LEU A 125 3.59 10.49 3.20
N ASP A 126 4.74 11.13 2.98
CA ASP A 126 4.87 12.53 2.61
C ASP A 126 4.65 12.78 1.12
N ASN A 127 4.46 14.06 0.80
CA ASN A 127 4.46 14.57 -0.56
C ASN A 127 5.09 15.98 -0.58
N ILE A 128 4.97 16.70 -1.69
CA ILE A 128 5.63 17.97 -1.95
C ILE A 128 5.12 19.10 -1.04
N GLY A 129 3.84 19.08 -0.67
CA GLY A 129 3.21 20.18 0.07
C GLY A 129 2.87 21.35 -0.83
N THR A 130 3.20 22.55 -0.37
CA THR A 130 2.98 23.80 -1.10
C THR A 130 4.27 24.28 -1.76
N MET A 131 4.18 24.69 -3.01
CA MET A 131 5.29 25.29 -3.77
C MET A 131 4.87 26.58 -4.45
N THR A 132 5.78 27.56 -4.48
CA THR A 132 5.62 28.76 -5.29
C THR A 132 6.10 28.48 -6.71
N MET A 133 5.21 28.65 -7.68
CA MET A 133 5.48 28.48 -9.10
C MET A 133 5.35 29.83 -9.81
N THR A 134 6.10 30.03 -10.89
CA THR A 134 5.93 31.23 -11.74
C THR A 134 4.90 30.92 -12.84
N VAL A 135 3.78 31.62 -12.81
CA VAL A 135 2.73 31.56 -13.84
C VAL A 135 2.58 32.94 -14.46
N ASP A 136 2.79 33.06 -15.76
CA ASP A 136 2.74 34.36 -16.48
C ASP A 136 3.63 35.45 -15.86
N GLY A 137 4.83 35.07 -15.42
CA GLY A 137 5.80 35.93 -14.79
C GLY A 137 5.46 36.37 -13.35
N LYS A 138 4.42 35.83 -12.73
CA LYS A 138 4.01 36.14 -11.35
C LYS A 138 4.18 34.91 -10.46
N PRO A 139 4.64 35.11 -9.21
CA PRO A 139 4.69 34.00 -8.26
C PRO A 139 3.26 33.59 -7.85
N VAL A 140 2.94 32.30 -7.96
CA VAL A 140 1.66 31.71 -7.54
C VAL A 140 1.96 30.55 -6.62
N GLU A 141 1.38 30.57 -5.45
CA GLU A 141 1.47 29.46 -4.52
C GLU A 141 0.46 28.37 -4.89
N ARG A 142 0.94 27.12 -4.98
CA ARG A 142 0.12 25.95 -5.29
C ARG A 142 0.33 24.84 -4.28
N VAL A 143 -0.77 24.28 -3.80
CA VAL A 143 -0.78 23.09 -2.97
C VAL A 143 -0.84 21.85 -3.86
N PHE A 144 0.09 20.92 -3.65
CA PHE A 144 0.11 19.61 -4.29
C PHE A 144 -0.53 18.60 -3.34
N TYR A 145 -1.81 18.39 -3.44
CA TYR A 145 -2.59 17.52 -2.55
C TYR A 145 -2.14 16.06 -2.59
N GLY A 146 -1.50 15.61 -3.67
CA GLY A 146 -0.85 14.31 -3.76
C GLY A 146 -1.82 13.13 -3.74
N ALA A 147 -2.95 13.23 -4.45
CA ALA A 147 -3.89 12.10 -4.56
C ALA A 147 -3.22 10.88 -5.21
N ASN A 148 -2.54 11.07 -6.34
CA ASN A 148 -1.73 10.02 -6.95
C ASN A 148 -0.36 9.88 -6.28
N GLY A 149 0.30 10.97 -5.94
CA GLY A 149 1.64 10.95 -5.35
C GLY A 149 1.64 11.38 -3.87
N ASN A 150 1.43 10.53 -2.88
CA ASN A 150 1.26 9.09 -2.96
C ASN A 150 0.08 8.59 -2.09
N ALA A 151 -1.04 9.36 -2.02
CA ALA A 151 -2.22 8.89 -1.30
C ALA A 151 -2.77 7.59 -1.92
N SER A 152 -2.59 7.37 -3.23
CA SER A 152 -2.98 6.12 -3.89
C SER A 152 -2.21 4.91 -3.37
N GLY A 153 -0.89 5.03 -3.20
CA GLY A 153 -0.07 3.97 -2.63
C GLY A 153 -0.38 3.74 -1.15
N LEU A 154 -0.57 4.80 -0.36
CA LEU A 154 -0.98 4.69 1.05
C LEU A 154 -2.35 4.03 1.22
N ALA A 155 -3.33 4.39 0.38
CA ALA A 155 -4.65 3.79 0.39
C ALA A 155 -4.57 2.28 0.11
N MET A 156 -3.76 1.90 -0.87
CA MET A 156 -3.52 0.49 -1.17
C MET A 156 -2.78 -0.22 -0.04
N LEU A 157 -1.80 0.43 0.60
CA LEU A 157 -1.10 -0.11 1.78
C LEU A 157 -2.07 -0.46 2.90
N VAL A 158 -2.98 0.46 3.23
CA VAL A 158 -3.99 0.29 4.28
C VAL A 158 -4.96 -0.84 3.94
N GLU A 159 -5.44 -0.91 2.70
CA GLU A 159 -6.34 -1.97 2.26
C GLU A 159 -5.66 -3.35 2.20
N LEU A 160 -4.40 -3.41 1.75
CA LEU A 160 -3.63 -4.65 1.81
C LEU A 160 -3.42 -5.12 3.26
N ALA A 161 -3.17 -4.19 4.19
CA ALA A 161 -3.06 -4.53 5.61
C ALA A 161 -4.37 -5.14 6.16
N ARG A 162 -5.53 -4.57 5.81
CA ARG A 162 -6.85 -5.12 6.13
C ARG A 162 -7.04 -6.52 5.53
N MET A 163 -6.72 -6.69 4.25
CA MET A 163 -6.86 -7.97 3.54
C MET A 163 -5.97 -9.06 4.13
N VAL A 164 -4.71 -8.75 4.41
CA VAL A 164 -3.76 -9.69 5.03
C VAL A 164 -4.21 -10.03 6.45
N ARG A 165 -4.67 -9.07 7.24
CA ARG A 165 -5.19 -9.32 8.59
C ARG A 165 -6.41 -10.22 8.57
N THR A 166 -7.36 -9.96 7.68
CA THR A 166 -8.58 -10.78 7.52
C THR A 166 -8.24 -12.21 7.10
N ASN A 167 -7.20 -12.40 6.30
CA ASN A 167 -6.78 -13.68 5.78
C ASN A 167 -5.43 -14.16 6.37
N SER A 168 -5.14 -13.82 7.64
CA SER A 168 -3.83 -14.03 8.26
C SER A 168 -3.34 -15.49 8.21
N MET A 169 -4.27 -16.45 8.23
CA MET A 169 -3.95 -17.88 8.10
C MET A 169 -3.48 -18.32 6.70
N MET A 170 -3.46 -17.42 5.73
CA MET A 170 -2.87 -17.68 4.40
C MET A 170 -1.40 -17.26 4.30
N PHE A 171 -0.90 -16.48 5.28
CA PHE A 171 0.44 -15.91 5.25
C PHE A 171 1.37 -16.63 6.23
N ARG A 172 2.33 -17.38 5.71
CA ARG A 172 3.30 -18.11 6.52
C ARG A 172 4.31 -17.17 7.19
N ARG A 173 4.73 -16.13 6.46
CA ARG A 173 5.65 -15.08 6.92
C ARG A 173 4.90 -13.91 7.51
N THR A 174 5.55 -13.18 8.39
CA THR A 174 5.04 -11.91 8.88
C THR A 174 5.08 -10.86 7.77
N VAL A 175 3.99 -10.12 7.63
CA VAL A 175 3.91 -9.02 6.67
C VAL A 175 3.98 -7.70 7.41
N LEU A 176 4.97 -6.87 7.07
CA LEU A 176 5.14 -5.51 7.57
C LEU A 176 4.51 -4.51 6.59
N PHE A 177 3.79 -3.54 7.10
CA PHE A 177 3.18 -2.44 6.35
C PHE A 177 3.83 -1.13 6.79
N ALA A 178 4.62 -0.52 5.91
CA ALA A 178 5.43 0.64 6.25
C ALA A 178 5.00 1.89 5.48
N ALA A 179 4.39 2.86 6.17
CA ALA A 179 4.20 4.20 5.67
C ALA A 179 5.42 5.05 6.03
N LEU A 180 6.23 5.42 5.03
CA LEU A 180 7.56 5.99 5.19
C LEU A 180 7.55 7.49 4.89
N GLY A 181 7.93 8.30 5.86
CA GLY A 181 8.01 9.76 5.74
C GLY A 181 9.30 10.26 5.12
N ALA A 182 9.37 11.57 4.89
CA ALA A 182 10.51 12.29 4.32
C ALA A 182 11.10 11.63 3.06
N SER A 183 10.24 11.12 2.19
CA SER A 183 10.66 10.49 0.94
C SER A 183 11.23 11.50 -0.05
N ASN A 184 10.72 12.75 -0.02
CA ASN A 184 11.23 13.85 -0.83
C ASN A 184 12.55 14.43 -0.27
N GLU A 185 12.95 14.04 0.92
CA GLU A 185 14.21 14.43 1.58
C GLU A 185 15.17 13.22 1.57
N THR A 186 15.61 12.85 0.37
CA THR A 186 16.59 11.75 0.14
C THR A 186 16.17 10.37 0.68
N PHE A 187 14.86 10.06 0.67
CA PHE A 187 14.29 8.82 1.21
C PHE A 187 14.67 8.55 2.68
N ALA A 188 14.72 9.62 3.49
CA ALA A 188 15.21 9.54 4.85
C ALA A 188 14.42 8.54 5.71
N GLY A 189 13.09 8.46 5.55
CA GLY A 189 12.26 7.50 6.26
C GLY A 189 12.58 6.04 5.92
N ALA A 190 12.82 5.74 4.64
CA ALA A 190 13.24 4.41 4.23
C ALA A 190 14.63 4.05 4.78
N TRP A 191 15.58 5.00 4.73
CA TRP A 191 16.89 4.83 5.34
C TRP A 191 16.78 4.56 6.84
N TYR A 192 15.96 5.35 7.54
CA TYR A 192 15.76 5.21 8.98
C TYR A 192 15.12 3.84 9.32
N PHE A 193 14.12 3.42 8.56
CA PHE A 193 13.51 2.11 8.71
C PHE A 193 14.54 0.98 8.64
N LEU A 194 15.35 0.95 7.58
CA LEU A 194 16.31 -0.12 7.35
C LEU A 194 17.53 -0.09 8.31
N ASN A 195 17.89 1.07 8.85
CA ASN A 195 19.10 1.22 9.64
C ASN A 195 18.86 1.42 11.14
N ARG A 196 17.61 1.72 11.55
CA ARG A 196 17.28 2.07 12.94
C ARG A 196 16.05 1.34 13.47
N SER A 197 14.93 1.40 12.73
CA SER A 197 13.66 0.83 13.21
C SER A 197 13.64 -0.69 13.10
N PHE A 198 14.23 -1.23 12.06
CA PHE A 198 14.17 -2.65 11.75
C PHE A 198 15.59 -3.23 11.52
N PRO A 199 16.27 -3.67 12.59
CA PRO A 199 17.65 -4.13 12.51
C PRO A 199 17.81 -5.50 11.82
N GLU A 200 16.73 -6.29 11.69
CA GLU A 200 16.77 -7.64 11.11
C GLU A 200 16.56 -7.62 9.58
N THR A 201 17.21 -6.69 8.89
CA THR A 201 17.03 -6.49 7.43
C THR A 201 17.46 -7.69 6.59
N ASP A 202 18.36 -8.52 7.09
CA ASP A 202 18.78 -9.79 6.48
C ASP A 202 17.66 -10.85 6.47
N ARG A 203 16.59 -10.63 7.23
CA ARG A 203 15.40 -11.48 7.28
C ARG A 203 14.25 -10.96 6.42
N ILE A 204 14.45 -9.91 5.65
CA ILE A 204 13.48 -9.42 4.68
C ILE A 204 13.66 -10.23 3.39
N ASP A 205 12.71 -11.16 3.14
CA ASP A 205 12.74 -11.99 1.93
C ASP A 205 12.31 -11.21 0.68
N ALA A 206 11.38 -10.28 0.84
CA ALA A 206 10.90 -9.45 -0.28
C ALA A 206 10.35 -8.11 0.21
N MET A 207 10.43 -7.10 -0.65
CA MET A 207 9.83 -5.78 -0.43
C MET A 207 9.06 -5.34 -1.67
N VAL A 208 7.84 -4.85 -1.46
CA VAL A 208 6.98 -4.25 -2.50
C VAL A 208 6.75 -2.80 -2.13
N ASN A 209 7.16 -1.87 -2.99
CA ASN A 209 6.90 -0.44 -2.81
C ASN A 209 5.74 0.00 -3.71
N LEU A 210 4.73 0.61 -3.09
CA LEU A 210 3.51 1.08 -3.74
C LEU A 210 3.64 2.58 -4.00
N ASP A 211 3.75 2.97 -5.27
CA ASP A 211 3.92 4.37 -5.63
C ASP A 211 3.10 4.75 -6.84
N MET A 212 2.33 5.84 -6.73
CA MET A 212 1.59 6.50 -7.81
C MET A 212 0.65 5.56 -8.59
N LEU A 213 -0.16 4.76 -7.89
CA LEU A 213 -1.02 3.72 -8.46
C LEU A 213 -2.31 4.23 -9.13
N GLY A 214 -2.59 5.53 -9.06
CA GLY A 214 -3.81 6.15 -9.60
C GLY A 214 -3.55 7.01 -10.84
N THR A 215 -2.77 6.54 -11.81
CA THR A 215 -2.31 7.36 -12.94
C THR A 215 -3.38 7.71 -13.97
N GLY A 216 -4.54 7.08 -14.00
CA GLY A 216 -5.56 7.29 -15.04
C GLY A 216 -5.18 6.73 -16.43
N TYR A 217 -3.99 6.20 -16.60
CA TYR A 217 -3.61 5.35 -17.74
C TYR A 217 -3.97 3.91 -17.41
N ASN A 218 -4.42 3.17 -18.40
CA ASN A 218 -4.81 1.78 -18.22
C ASN A 218 -3.54 0.92 -18.03
N GLY A 219 -3.15 0.69 -16.79
CA GLY A 219 -2.02 -0.14 -16.44
C GLY A 219 -1.13 0.44 -15.34
N PHE A 220 -0.21 -0.38 -14.87
CA PHE A 220 0.84 0.00 -13.92
C PHE A 220 2.16 -0.63 -14.33
N TYR A 221 3.25 -0.08 -13.83
CA TYR A 221 4.59 -0.61 -14.05
C TYR A 221 5.06 -1.33 -12.80
N ALA A 222 5.52 -2.57 -12.96
CA ALA A 222 6.18 -3.34 -11.92
C ALA A 222 7.68 -3.43 -12.20
N TYR A 223 8.49 -2.79 -11.34
CA TYR A 223 9.94 -2.85 -11.43
C TYR A 223 10.48 -3.88 -10.42
N THR A 224 11.03 -4.96 -10.91
CA THR A 224 11.54 -6.08 -10.09
C THR A 224 13.06 -6.06 -9.92
N GLY A 225 13.73 -5.15 -10.59
CA GLY A 225 15.19 -5.07 -10.60
C GLY A 225 15.83 -6.37 -11.13
N SER A 226 16.89 -6.82 -10.46
CA SER A 226 17.59 -8.07 -10.82
C SER A 226 17.07 -9.32 -10.09
N ASN A 227 15.98 -9.23 -9.33
CA ASN A 227 15.45 -10.37 -8.59
C ASN A 227 14.66 -11.30 -9.51
N VAL A 228 15.25 -12.46 -9.83
CA VAL A 228 14.69 -13.44 -10.78
C VAL A 228 13.39 -14.06 -10.26
N ASP A 229 13.32 -14.35 -8.95
CA ASP A 229 12.14 -14.96 -8.34
C ASP A 229 10.96 -13.98 -8.32
N MET A 230 11.23 -12.71 -7.99
CA MET A 230 10.21 -11.65 -8.04
C MET A 230 9.70 -11.43 -9.47
N ASN A 231 10.60 -11.43 -10.46
CA ASN A 231 10.24 -11.37 -11.89
C ASN A 231 9.30 -12.53 -12.28
N ALA A 232 9.61 -13.74 -11.84
CA ALA A 232 8.77 -14.91 -12.14
C ALA A 232 7.37 -14.76 -11.54
N VAL A 233 7.27 -14.32 -10.28
CA VAL A 233 5.98 -14.06 -9.60
C VAL A 233 5.18 -12.99 -10.35
N VAL A 234 5.78 -11.83 -10.64
CA VAL A 234 5.10 -10.72 -11.31
C VAL A 234 4.63 -11.12 -12.71
N ASN A 235 5.46 -11.84 -13.48
CA ASN A 235 5.09 -12.31 -14.82
C ASN A 235 3.93 -13.33 -14.77
N THR A 236 3.92 -14.23 -13.79
CA THR A 236 2.83 -15.19 -13.59
C THR A 236 1.52 -14.46 -13.28
N LEU A 237 1.55 -13.54 -12.30
CA LEU A 237 0.39 -12.74 -11.93
C LEU A 237 -0.11 -11.87 -13.09
N SER A 238 0.79 -11.26 -13.85
CA SER A 238 0.43 -10.48 -15.05
C SER A 238 -0.30 -11.34 -16.07
N GLY A 239 0.18 -12.55 -16.33
CA GLY A 239 -0.47 -13.50 -17.23
C GLY A 239 -1.87 -13.93 -16.74
N GLU A 240 -2.05 -14.10 -15.45
CA GLU A 240 -3.35 -14.42 -14.83
C GLU A 240 -4.34 -13.25 -14.88
N LEU A 241 -3.84 -12.01 -14.77
CA LEU A 241 -4.67 -10.81 -14.77
C LEU A 241 -4.98 -10.28 -16.18
N GLN A 242 -4.17 -10.59 -17.18
CA GLN A 242 -4.37 -10.15 -18.56
C GLN A 242 -5.77 -10.43 -19.15
N PRO A 243 -6.41 -11.57 -18.89
CA PRO A 243 -7.78 -11.81 -19.36
C PRO A 243 -8.80 -10.84 -18.76
N ILE A 244 -8.50 -10.29 -17.58
CA ILE A 244 -9.33 -9.32 -16.86
C ILE A 244 -8.91 -7.90 -17.25
N HIS A 245 -7.60 -7.71 -17.49
CA HIS A 245 -6.99 -6.42 -17.79
C HIS A 245 -5.91 -6.57 -18.88
N PRO A 246 -6.30 -6.56 -20.18
CA PRO A 246 -5.37 -6.83 -21.30
C PRO A 246 -4.23 -5.82 -21.42
N GLU A 247 -4.32 -4.68 -20.73
CA GLU A 247 -3.33 -3.59 -20.79
C GLU A 247 -2.28 -3.68 -19.67
N LEU A 248 -2.31 -4.74 -18.85
CA LEU A 248 -1.32 -4.94 -17.80
C LEU A 248 0.04 -5.27 -18.42
N VAL A 249 1.04 -4.44 -18.15
CA VAL A 249 2.40 -4.57 -18.65
C VAL A 249 3.37 -4.66 -17.47
N THR A 250 4.28 -5.63 -17.52
CA THR A 250 5.42 -5.73 -16.59
C THR A 250 6.66 -5.15 -17.26
N GLY A 251 7.36 -4.28 -16.58
CA GLY A 251 8.61 -3.65 -17.03
C GLY A 251 9.84 -4.26 -16.35
#